data_815cd09056493adafd3c1517d5b70efe
#
_entry.id   815cd09056493adafd3c1517d5b70efe
#
_cell.length_a   1.000
_cell.length_b   1.000
_cell.length_c   1.000
_cell.angle_alpha   90.00
_cell.angle_beta   90.00
_cell.angle_gamma   90.00
#
_symmetry.space_group_name_H-M   'P 1'
#
loop_
_entity.id
_entity.type
_entity.pdbx_description
1 polymer ?
#
loop_
_entity_poly.entity_id
_entity_poly.type
_entity_poly.pdbx_seq_one_letter_code
_entity_poly.pdbx_strand_id
1 'polypeptide(L)'
;MTPDFRLDDLEPADQDTAALHYGTWEEEFEQISQHDVGERSFIIAFDTTATWNFVPHMPNIAAFDIVRDTQQGTFSMRRSTHAGLAFAQNWLVNRGCPPDALAPSSEFAFKPADELTVRVEDRIRRSGERFQVVEEQAIDGADTEGWSLAVDRRDKDLPVRLFFEQVQPDRATYSVREGAFVDLVAADRWLEERSVPLPEPPEYGLDAGALRTRAALARTPAAAVPRPGGSAPTPAAKPVIPQRSPGRSL
;
A
#
# COMPACT_ATOMS: atom_id res chain seq x y z
N MET A 1 -17.74 8.79 9.09
CA MET A 1 -18.11 10.23 8.98
C MET A 1 -18.55 10.48 7.56
N THR A 2 -19.68 11.17 7.33
CA THR A 2 -20.12 11.58 5.99
C THR A 2 -19.18 12.67 5.45
N PRO A 3 -18.76 12.62 4.17
CA PRO A 3 -17.96 13.69 3.58
C PRO A 3 -18.79 14.97 3.48
N ASP A 4 -18.14 16.11 3.65
CA ASP A 4 -18.76 17.42 3.45
C ASP A 4 -18.23 18.03 2.14
N PHE A 5 -19.05 18.02 1.11
CA PHE A 5 -18.69 18.57 -0.20
C PHE A 5 -18.70 20.11 -0.25
N ARG A 6 -19.30 20.77 0.75
CA ARG A 6 -19.40 22.25 0.85
C ARG A 6 -19.93 22.90 -0.41
N LEU A 7 -21.07 22.41 -0.89
CA LEU A 7 -21.71 22.87 -2.12
C LEU A 7 -22.92 23.78 -1.87
N ASP A 8 -23.18 24.13 -0.59
CA ASP A 8 -24.27 25.01 -0.23
C ASP A 8 -24.19 26.33 -1.01
N ASP A 9 -25.31 26.72 -1.61
CA ASP A 9 -25.46 27.95 -2.40
C ASP A 9 -24.60 28.01 -3.69
N LEU A 10 -24.03 26.90 -4.15
CA LEU A 10 -23.26 26.79 -5.40
C LEU A 10 -24.04 26.00 -6.46
N GLU A 11 -23.96 26.48 -7.70
CA GLU A 11 -24.58 25.81 -8.85
C GLU A 11 -23.53 25.03 -9.66
N PRO A 12 -23.88 23.89 -10.27
CA PRO A 12 -22.95 23.14 -11.13
C PRO A 12 -22.48 24.01 -12.31
N ALA A 13 -21.17 24.04 -12.56
CA ALA A 13 -20.56 24.85 -13.62
C ALA A 13 -20.89 24.36 -15.05
N ASP A 14 -21.21 23.08 -15.19
CA ASP A 14 -21.51 22.41 -16.46
C ASP A 14 -22.48 21.25 -16.29
N GLN A 15 -22.94 20.70 -17.44
CA GLN A 15 -23.92 19.63 -17.46
C GLN A 15 -23.36 18.30 -16.89
N ASP A 16 -22.06 18.01 -17.07
CA ASP A 16 -21.44 16.79 -16.56
C ASP A 16 -21.36 16.85 -15.02
N THR A 17 -20.98 18.01 -14.48
CA THR A 17 -21.01 18.27 -13.04
C THR A 17 -22.43 18.16 -12.48
N ALA A 18 -23.45 18.74 -13.18
CA ALA A 18 -24.82 18.65 -12.74
C ALA A 18 -25.34 17.21 -12.70
N ALA A 19 -25.04 16.43 -13.73
CA ALA A 19 -25.43 15.02 -13.80
C ALA A 19 -24.77 14.18 -12.70
N LEU A 20 -23.47 14.42 -12.44
CA LEU A 20 -22.74 13.73 -11.38
C LEU A 20 -23.28 14.12 -9.99
N HIS A 21 -23.48 15.40 -9.73
CA HIS A 21 -23.98 15.90 -8.46
C HIS A 21 -25.40 15.37 -8.17
N TYR A 22 -26.29 15.34 -9.16
CA TYR A 22 -27.64 14.80 -9.02
C TYR A 22 -27.64 13.31 -8.62
N GLY A 23 -26.65 12.54 -9.08
CA GLY A 23 -26.48 11.12 -8.76
C GLY A 23 -25.53 10.83 -7.61
N THR A 24 -25.20 11.83 -6.78
CA THR A 24 -24.23 11.67 -5.66
C THR A 24 -24.83 12.25 -4.38
N TRP A 25 -25.16 11.41 -3.43
CA TRP A 25 -25.72 11.78 -2.12
C TRP A 25 -24.64 11.58 -1.06
N GLU A 26 -24.29 12.61 -0.32
CA GLU A 26 -23.22 12.56 0.68
C GLU A 26 -23.40 11.42 1.70
N GLU A 27 -24.66 11.15 2.09
CA GLU A 27 -25.03 10.12 3.05
C GLU A 27 -24.72 8.69 2.58
N GLU A 28 -24.51 8.50 1.28
CA GLU A 28 -24.14 7.22 0.69
C GLU A 28 -22.63 6.93 0.81
N PHE A 29 -21.88 7.90 1.33
CA PHE A 29 -20.43 7.80 1.42
C PHE A 29 -19.93 7.87 2.86
N GLU A 30 -18.94 7.05 3.15
CA GLU A 30 -18.18 7.09 4.39
C GLU A 30 -16.77 7.60 4.12
N GLN A 31 -16.44 8.78 4.67
CA GLN A 31 -15.18 9.44 4.42
C GLN A 31 -13.98 8.65 4.93
N ILE A 32 -13.02 8.36 4.05
CA ILE A 32 -11.73 7.74 4.36
C ILE A 32 -10.67 8.82 4.59
N SER A 33 -10.57 9.79 3.66
CA SER A 33 -9.64 10.92 3.79
C SER A 33 -10.18 12.15 3.05
N GLN A 34 -9.74 13.33 3.49
CA GLN A 34 -10.04 14.60 2.84
C GLN A 34 -8.86 15.55 2.95
N HIS A 35 -8.60 16.29 1.89
CA HIS A 35 -7.60 17.35 1.84
C HIS A 35 -8.14 18.55 1.10
N ASP A 36 -8.21 19.69 1.80
CA ASP A 36 -8.72 20.94 1.27
C ASP A 36 -7.59 21.93 1.02
N VAL A 37 -7.61 22.56 -0.16
CA VAL A 37 -6.66 23.62 -0.54
C VAL A 37 -7.44 24.78 -1.18
N GLY A 38 -7.66 25.82 -0.40
CA GLY A 38 -8.48 26.96 -0.85
C GLY A 38 -9.90 26.51 -1.23
N GLU A 39 -10.28 26.73 -2.48
CA GLU A 39 -11.60 26.36 -3.01
C GLU A 39 -11.66 24.94 -3.57
N ARG A 40 -10.61 24.14 -3.42
CA ARG A 40 -10.55 22.77 -3.92
C ARG A 40 -10.53 21.75 -2.80
N SER A 41 -11.30 20.68 -2.95
CA SER A 41 -11.32 19.53 -2.07
C SER A 41 -10.96 18.25 -2.83
N PHE A 42 -10.10 17.43 -2.24
CA PHE A 42 -9.78 16.08 -2.65
C PHE A 42 -10.32 15.13 -1.57
N ILE A 43 -11.28 14.28 -1.93
CA ILE A 43 -11.97 13.42 -0.97
C ILE A 43 -11.87 11.99 -1.45
N ILE A 44 -11.59 11.07 -0.53
CA ILE A 44 -11.72 9.63 -0.73
C ILE A 44 -12.76 9.12 0.26
N ALA A 45 -13.72 8.38 -0.24
CA ALA A 45 -14.79 7.82 0.56
C ALA A 45 -15.15 6.41 0.12
N PHE A 46 -15.68 5.61 1.05
CA PHE A 46 -16.27 4.33 0.78
C PHE A 46 -17.73 4.53 0.34
N ASP A 47 -18.11 3.97 -0.80
CA ASP A 47 -19.46 3.97 -1.32
C ASP A 47 -20.26 2.84 -0.64
N THR A 48 -21.12 3.20 0.30
CA THR A 48 -21.90 2.23 1.09
C THR A 48 -23.03 1.60 0.25
N THR A 49 -23.35 2.18 -0.90
CA THR A 49 -24.41 1.67 -1.79
C THR A 49 -23.88 0.69 -2.83
N ALA A 50 -22.56 0.58 -3.00
CA ALA A 50 -21.94 -0.33 -3.96
C ALA A 50 -22.38 -1.78 -3.73
N THR A 51 -22.62 -2.18 -2.48
CA THR A 51 -23.12 -3.51 -2.09
C THR A 51 -24.60 -3.74 -2.41
N TRP A 52 -25.36 -2.67 -2.71
CA TRP A 52 -26.79 -2.78 -3.09
C TRP A 52 -26.98 -3.06 -4.58
N ASN A 53 -25.93 -2.88 -5.35
CA ASN A 53 -25.95 -3.23 -6.76
C ASN A 53 -26.00 -4.75 -6.89
N PHE A 54 -26.81 -5.24 -7.84
CA PHE A 54 -26.93 -6.70 -8.12
C PHE A 54 -25.65 -7.32 -8.74
N VAL A 55 -24.61 -6.50 -8.91
CA VAL A 55 -23.30 -6.92 -9.40
C VAL A 55 -22.35 -6.95 -8.21
N PRO A 56 -21.93 -8.14 -7.74
CA PRO A 56 -20.98 -8.25 -6.64
C PRO A 56 -19.61 -7.71 -7.02
N HIS A 57 -18.83 -7.34 -6.00
CA HIS A 57 -17.43 -6.94 -6.13
C HIS A 57 -17.16 -5.68 -6.97
N MET A 58 -18.17 -4.82 -7.16
CA MET A 58 -17.96 -3.54 -7.84
C MET A 58 -17.00 -2.65 -7.04
N PRO A 59 -16.16 -1.87 -7.75
CA PRO A 59 -15.31 -0.87 -7.09
C PRO A 59 -16.13 0.04 -6.17
N ASN A 60 -15.70 0.16 -4.92
CA ASN A 60 -16.44 0.84 -3.85
C ASN A 60 -15.66 1.97 -3.16
N ILE A 61 -14.44 2.25 -3.63
CA ILE A 61 -13.67 3.41 -3.16
C ILE A 61 -13.87 4.55 -4.15
N ALA A 62 -14.63 5.56 -3.77
CA ALA A 62 -14.86 6.75 -4.57
C ALA A 62 -13.81 7.83 -4.26
N ALA A 63 -13.26 8.43 -5.32
CA ALA A 63 -12.37 9.58 -5.25
C ALA A 63 -13.07 10.78 -5.89
N PHE A 64 -13.14 11.91 -5.18
CA PHE A 64 -13.75 13.14 -5.65
C PHE A 64 -12.72 14.27 -5.72
N ASP A 65 -12.75 14.99 -6.85
CA ASP A 65 -12.03 16.24 -7.08
C ASP A 65 -13.06 17.34 -7.29
N ILE A 66 -13.21 18.22 -6.31
CA ILE A 66 -14.21 19.27 -6.27
C ILE A 66 -13.48 20.62 -6.29
N VAL A 67 -13.86 21.48 -7.23
CA VAL A 67 -13.37 22.86 -7.34
C VAL A 67 -14.55 23.81 -7.27
N ARG A 68 -14.49 24.77 -6.35
CA ARG A 68 -15.51 25.79 -6.15
C ARG A 68 -15.02 27.12 -6.71
N ASP A 69 -15.90 27.89 -7.29
CA ASP A 69 -15.70 29.30 -7.63
C ASP A 69 -16.75 30.12 -6.86
N THR A 70 -16.38 30.52 -5.66
CA THR A 70 -17.28 31.24 -4.76
C THR A 70 -17.62 32.65 -5.30
N GLN A 71 -16.79 33.21 -6.19
CA GLN A 71 -17.07 34.50 -6.82
C GLN A 71 -18.15 34.37 -7.88
N GLN A 72 -18.19 33.29 -8.62
CA GLN A 72 -19.22 33.00 -9.60
C GLN A 72 -20.42 32.23 -9.03
N GLY A 73 -20.33 31.74 -7.81
CA GLY A 73 -21.34 30.89 -7.18
C GLY A 73 -21.48 29.54 -7.86
N THR A 74 -20.35 28.97 -8.39
CA THR A 74 -20.37 27.69 -9.13
C THR A 74 -19.36 26.70 -8.60
N PHE A 75 -19.56 25.43 -8.95
CA PHE A 75 -18.57 24.36 -8.67
C PHE A 75 -18.42 23.41 -9.85
N SER A 76 -17.26 22.74 -9.91
CA SER A 76 -17.05 21.56 -10.76
C SER A 76 -16.71 20.35 -9.90
N MET A 77 -17.22 19.19 -10.27
CA MET A 77 -17.00 17.91 -9.58
C MET A 77 -16.59 16.85 -10.58
N ARG A 78 -15.59 16.04 -10.18
CA ARG A 78 -15.19 14.83 -10.90
C ARG A 78 -15.12 13.68 -9.93
N ARG A 79 -15.52 12.50 -10.37
CA ARG A 79 -15.49 11.27 -9.58
C ARG A 79 -14.77 10.17 -10.35
N SER A 80 -14.07 9.30 -9.62
CA SER A 80 -13.61 8.00 -10.10
C SER A 80 -13.83 6.97 -9.01
N THR A 81 -14.11 5.72 -9.39
CA THR A 81 -14.30 4.62 -8.45
C THR A 81 -13.20 3.59 -8.66
N HIS A 82 -12.70 2.99 -7.58
CA HIS A 82 -11.60 2.04 -7.58
C HIS A 82 -11.86 0.91 -6.57
N ALA A 83 -11.34 -0.28 -6.84
CA ALA A 83 -11.36 -1.35 -5.84
C ALA A 83 -10.34 -1.11 -4.73
N GLY A 84 -9.16 -0.55 -5.05
CA GLY A 84 -8.07 -0.32 -4.11
C GLY A 84 -7.86 1.15 -3.75
N LEU A 85 -7.62 1.42 -2.46
CA LEU A 85 -7.39 2.77 -1.93
C LEU A 85 -6.21 3.49 -2.62
N ALA A 86 -5.11 2.79 -2.88
CA ALA A 86 -3.92 3.40 -3.49
C ALA A 86 -4.17 3.90 -4.92
N PHE A 87 -5.08 3.27 -5.69
CA PHE A 87 -5.50 3.73 -7.01
C PHE A 87 -6.37 4.99 -6.92
N ALA A 88 -7.30 5.05 -5.97
CA ALA A 88 -8.08 6.25 -5.68
C ALA A 88 -7.16 7.44 -5.32
N GLN A 89 -6.15 7.20 -4.48
CA GLN A 89 -5.14 8.21 -4.14
C GLN A 89 -4.34 8.65 -5.36
N ASN A 90 -3.88 7.71 -6.22
CA ASN A 90 -3.14 8.03 -7.44
C ASN A 90 -3.97 8.91 -8.39
N TRP A 91 -5.27 8.62 -8.52
CA TRP A 91 -6.16 9.41 -9.36
C TRP A 91 -6.25 10.89 -8.90
N LEU A 92 -6.29 11.14 -7.58
CA LEU A 92 -6.27 12.48 -7.01
C LEU A 92 -4.88 13.14 -7.09
N VAL A 93 -3.80 12.38 -6.89
CA VAL A 93 -2.42 12.87 -7.04
C VAL A 93 -2.17 13.36 -8.46
N ASN A 94 -2.66 12.64 -9.47
CA ASN A 94 -2.58 13.07 -10.87
C ASN A 94 -3.38 14.35 -11.16
N ARG A 95 -4.25 14.78 -10.23
CA ARG A 95 -5.01 16.03 -10.29
C ARG A 95 -4.44 17.13 -9.41
N GLY A 96 -3.26 16.90 -8.82
CA GLY A 96 -2.52 17.89 -8.06
C GLY A 96 -2.68 17.80 -6.54
N CYS A 97 -3.34 16.76 -6.02
CA CYS A 97 -3.31 16.50 -4.59
C CYS A 97 -1.91 16.06 -4.15
N PRO A 98 -1.33 16.61 -3.06
CA PRO A 98 -0.08 16.10 -2.52
C PRO A 98 -0.26 14.63 -2.07
N PRO A 99 0.63 13.70 -2.45
CA PRO A 99 0.45 12.28 -2.15
C PRO A 99 0.39 11.97 -0.66
N ASP A 100 1.07 12.76 0.17
CA ASP A 100 1.12 12.53 1.62
C ASP A 100 -0.10 13.16 2.36
N ALA A 101 -0.92 13.95 1.66
CA ALA A 101 -2.11 14.58 2.22
C ALA A 101 -3.34 13.66 2.26
N LEU A 102 -3.28 12.51 1.57
CA LEU A 102 -4.39 11.56 1.44
C LEU A 102 -4.24 10.32 2.34
N ALA A 103 -3.50 10.43 3.43
CA ALA A 103 -3.43 9.35 4.42
C ALA A 103 -4.84 9.09 4.98
N PRO A 104 -5.24 7.80 5.13
CA PRO A 104 -6.51 7.46 5.76
C PRO A 104 -6.61 8.07 7.17
N SER A 105 -7.82 8.46 7.58
CA SER A 105 -8.07 8.93 8.93
C SER A 105 -7.69 7.85 9.96
N SER A 106 -7.42 8.25 11.19
CA SER A 106 -7.10 7.32 12.28
C SER A 106 -8.26 6.37 12.63
N GLU A 107 -9.45 6.69 12.16
CA GLU A 107 -10.68 5.90 12.34
C GLU A 107 -10.82 4.80 11.28
N PHE A 108 -10.01 4.83 10.23
CA PHE A 108 -10.01 3.77 9.23
C PHE A 108 -9.63 2.43 9.89
N ALA A 109 -10.53 1.46 9.79
CA ALA A 109 -10.50 0.25 10.62
C ALA A 109 -9.28 -0.64 10.39
N PHE A 110 -8.79 -0.71 9.15
CA PHE A 110 -7.71 -1.63 8.76
C PHE A 110 -6.39 -0.89 8.54
N LYS A 111 -5.30 -1.53 8.98
CA LYS A 111 -3.94 -0.99 8.82
C LYS A 111 -3.09 -1.90 7.94
N PRO A 112 -2.10 -1.36 7.19
CA PRO A 112 -1.14 -2.19 6.47
C PRO A 112 -0.50 -3.23 7.39
N ALA A 113 -0.48 -4.50 6.96
CA ALA A 113 0.06 -5.60 7.76
C ALA A 113 1.58 -5.56 7.86
N ASP A 114 2.26 -4.99 6.87
CA ASP A 114 3.72 -4.97 6.77
C ASP A 114 4.26 -3.84 5.87
N GLU A 115 5.59 -3.67 5.90
CA GLU A 115 6.29 -2.65 5.11
C GLU A 115 6.20 -2.89 3.59
N LEU A 116 5.98 -4.13 3.15
CA LEU A 116 5.82 -4.43 1.73
C LEU A 116 4.50 -3.85 1.21
N THR A 117 3.42 -4.01 1.97
CA THR A 117 2.13 -3.38 1.68
C THR A 117 2.29 -1.86 1.51
N VAL A 118 2.91 -1.20 2.49
CA VAL A 118 3.14 0.26 2.43
C VAL A 118 3.93 0.67 1.19
N ARG A 119 4.96 -0.11 0.80
CA ARG A 119 5.77 0.16 -0.39
C ARG A 119 4.98 -0.03 -1.69
N VAL A 120 4.17 -1.08 -1.79
CA VAL A 120 3.33 -1.31 -2.96
C VAL A 120 2.33 -0.18 -3.13
N GLU A 121 1.66 0.22 -2.05
CA GLU A 121 0.71 1.32 -2.08
C GLU A 121 1.36 2.67 -2.44
N ASP A 122 2.52 2.99 -1.85
CA ASP A 122 3.25 4.22 -2.18
C ASP A 122 3.68 4.24 -3.65
N ARG A 123 4.09 3.09 -4.19
CA ARG A 123 4.40 2.91 -5.60
C ARG A 123 3.18 3.17 -6.49
N ILE A 124 2.00 2.64 -6.16
CA ILE A 124 0.76 2.90 -6.88
C ILE A 124 0.41 4.38 -6.79
N ARG A 125 0.36 4.94 -5.58
CA ARG A 125 -0.01 6.33 -5.30
C ARG A 125 0.82 7.33 -6.09
N ARG A 126 2.11 7.06 -6.28
CA ARG A 126 3.05 7.92 -7.00
C ARG A 126 3.33 7.49 -8.44
N SER A 127 2.57 6.54 -8.97
CA SER A 127 2.82 5.96 -10.30
C SER A 127 2.53 6.91 -11.46
N GLY A 128 1.74 7.95 -11.24
CA GLY A 128 1.21 8.77 -12.31
C GLY A 128 0.32 7.93 -13.23
N GLU A 129 0.56 7.99 -14.52
CA GLU A 129 -0.17 7.21 -15.53
C GLU A 129 0.50 5.86 -15.87
N ARG A 130 1.43 5.40 -15.05
CA ARG A 130 2.16 4.16 -15.30
C ARG A 130 1.22 2.95 -15.36
N PHE A 131 0.34 2.82 -14.37
CA PHE A 131 -0.57 1.69 -14.27
C PHE A 131 -1.95 2.09 -14.81
N GLN A 132 -2.31 1.50 -15.95
CA GLN A 132 -3.64 1.65 -16.51
C GLN A 132 -4.48 0.45 -16.04
N VAL A 133 -5.36 0.68 -15.10
CA VAL A 133 -6.29 -0.34 -14.60
C VAL A 133 -7.21 -0.76 -15.74
N VAL A 134 -7.37 -2.07 -15.92
CA VAL A 134 -8.20 -2.69 -16.96
C VAL A 134 -9.33 -3.52 -16.37
N GLU A 135 -9.16 -4.04 -15.15
CA GLU A 135 -10.16 -4.79 -14.43
C GLU A 135 -9.94 -4.70 -12.93
N GLU A 136 -11.01 -4.67 -12.16
CA GLU A 136 -10.96 -4.58 -10.70
C GLU A 136 -12.06 -5.44 -10.08
N GLN A 137 -11.73 -6.01 -8.92
CA GLN A 137 -12.67 -6.68 -8.04
C GLN A 137 -12.47 -6.14 -6.63
N ALA A 138 -13.49 -5.47 -6.08
CA ALA A 138 -13.44 -5.00 -4.70
C ALA A 138 -13.76 -6.13 -3.71
N ILE A 139 -13.29 -5.95 -2.48
CA ILE A 139 -13.71 -6.77 -1.35
C ILE A 139 -15.17 -6.45 -1.06
N ASP A 140 -16.04 -7.47 -1.01
CA ASP A 140 -17.47 -7.31 -0.80
C ASP A 140 -17.98 -8.29 0.26
N GLY A 141 -18.78 -7.78 1.18
CA GLY A 141 -19.46 -8.59 2.20
C GLY A 141 -18.51 -9.39 3.10
N ALA A 142 -18.59 -10.71 3.02
CA ALA A 142 -17.77 -11.63 3.81
C ALA A 142 -16.42 -11.98 3.14
N ASP A 143 -16.21 -11.54 1.91
CA ASP A 143 -14.97 -11.81 1.21
C ASP A 143 -13.82 -11.01 1.82
N THR A 144 -12.65 -11.61 1.78
CA THR A 144 -11.44 -11.01 2.35
C THR A 144 -10.40 -10.67 1.29
N GLU A 145 -10.76 -10.82 0.02
CA GLU A 145 -9.84 -10.67 -1.10
C GLU A 145 -10.42 -9.76 -2.16
N GLY A 146 -9.57 -8.87 -2.66
CA GLY A 146 -9.84 -8.00 -3.79
C GLY A 146 -8.60 -7.87 -4.67
N TRP A 147 -8.78 -7.35 -5.87
CA TRP A 147 -7.64 -7.17 -6.76
C TRP A 147 -7.90 -6.10 -7.83
N SER A 148 -6.79 -5.57 -8.38
CA SER A 148 -6.79 -4.71 -9.55
C SER A 148 -5.78 -5.24 -10.57
N LEU A 149 -6.22 -5.48 -11.80
CA LEU A 149 -5.37 -5.76 -12.94
C LEU A 149 -5.07 -4.47 -13.69
N ALA A 150 -3.79 -4.24 -13.97
CA ALA A 150 -3.35 -3.04 -14.66
C ALA A 150 -2.29 -3.34 -15.72
N VAL A 151 -2.25 -2.53 -16.78
CA VAL A 151 -1.17 -2.52 -17.74
C VAL A 151 -0.10 -1.55 -17.29
N ASP A 152 1.14 -2.03 -17.08
CA ASP A 152 2.32 -1.24 -16.81
C ASP A 152 2.89 -0.69 -18.10
N ARG A 153 2.70 0.58 -18.38
CA ARG A 153 3.18 1.25 -19.61
C ARG A 153 4.71 1.32 -19.71
N ARG A 154 5.44 1.01 -18.64
CA ARG A 154 6.90 1.09 -18.58
C ARG A 154 7.58 -0.26 -18.76
N ASP A 155 6.89 -1.36 -18.52
CA ASP A 155 7.44 -2.71 -18.64
C ASP A 155 6.86 -3.39 -19.88
N LYS A 156 7.75 -3.78 -20.82
CA LYS A 156 7.36 -4.44 -22.06
C LYS A 156 7.43 -5.97 -21.98
N ASP A 157 8.21 -6.48 -21.03
CA ASP A 157 8.43 -7.92 -20.88
C ASP A 157 7.35 -8.55 -19.99
N LEU A 158 6.96 -7.83 -18.93
CA LEU A 158 5.91 -8.22 -17.98
C LEU A 158 4.89 -7.07 -17.84
N PRO A 159 4.15 -6.74 -18.91
CA PRO A 159 3.32 -5.55 -18.95
C PRO A 159 2.07 -5.62 -18.07
N VAL A 160 1.68 -6.80 -17.59
CA VAL A 160 0.48 -6.94 -16.76
C VAL A 160 0.88 -7.03 -15.30
N ARG A 161 0.25 -6.19 -14.48
CA ARG A 161 0.40 -6.14 -13.02
C ARG A 161 -0.90 -6.52 -12.36
N LEU A 162 -0.80 -7.43 -11.39
CA LEU A 162 -1.88 -7.78 -10.49
C LEU A 162 -1.57 -7.22 -9.12
N PHE A 163 -2.41 -6.34 -8.63
CA PHE A 163 -2.36 -5.85 -7.25
C PHE A 163 -3.42 -6.61 -6.45
N PHE A 164 -2.96 -7.55 -5.65
CA PHE A 164 -3.81 -8.46 -4.89
C PHE A 164 -3.90 -7.99 -3.44
N GLU A 165 -5.11 -7.69 -3.00
CA GLU A 165 -5.40 -7.23 -1.65
C GLU A 165 -6.04 -8.36 -0.82
N GLN A 166 -5.61 -8.51 0.42
CA GLN A 166 -6.18 -9.47 1.35
C GLN A 166 -6.35 -8.84 2.73
N VAL A 167 -7.58 -8.85 3.23
CA VAL A 167 -7.94 -8.36 4.56
C VAL A 167 -7.87 -9.49 5.58
N GLN A 168 -7.38 -9.18 6.77
CA GLN A 168 -7.36 -10.06 7.94
C GLN A 168 -8.23 -9.43 9.05
N PRO A 169 -9.53 -9.71 9.07
CA PRO A 169 -10.48 -9.06 9.99
C PRO A 169 -10.09 -9.23 11.46
N ASP A 170 -9.65 -10.42 11.85
CA ASP A 170 -9.26 -10.74 13.23
C ASP A 170 -8.10 -9.87 13.76
N ARG A 171 -7.28 -9.34 12.86
CA ARG A 171 -6.12 -8.50 13.18
C ARG A 171 -6.35 -7.03 12.86
N ALA A 172 -7.48 -6.70 12.25
CA ALA A 172 -7.75 -5.39 11.69
C ALA A 172 -6.60 -4.89 10.77
N THR A 173 -6.08 -5.79 9.92
CA THR A 173 -5.00 -5.50 8.98
C THR A 173 -5.34 -5.96 7.58
N TYR A 174 -4.65 -5.36 6.59
CA TYR A 174 -4.70 -5.81 5.20
C TYR A 174 -3.29 -5.88 4.60
N SER A 175 -3.15 -6.67 3.56
CA SER A 175 -1.92 -6.75 2.78
C SER A 175 -2.21 -6.50 1.30
N VAL A 176 -1.32 -5.77 0.63
CA VAL A 176 -1.31 -5.62 -0.83
C VAL A 176 -0.04 -6.22 -1.37
N ARG A 177 -0.17 -7.04 -2.41
CA ARG A 177 0.94 -7.69 -3.11
C ARG A 177 0.87 -7.39 -4.59
N GLU A 178 2.02 -7.17 -5.22
CA GLU A 178 2.11 -6.96 -6.65
C GLU A 178 2.64 -8.20 -7.33
N GLY A 179 1.91 -8.68 -8.37
CA GLY A 179 2.35 -9.72 -9.29
C GLY A 179 2.68 -9.15 -10.65
N ALA A 180 3.57 -9.81 -11.41
CA ALA A 180 3.92 -9.42 -12.76
C ALA A 180 3.75 -10.58 -13.74
N PHE A 181 3.07 -10.34 -14.88
CA PHE A 181 2.71 -11.35 -15.86
C PHE A 181 2.98 -10.88 -17.28
N VAL A 182 3.19 -11.83 -18.18
CA VAL A 182 3.43 -11.57 -19.59
C VAL A 182 2.19 -11.06 -20.33
N ASP A 183 1.00 -11.45 -19.87
CA ASP A 183 -0.29 -11.06 -20.44
C ASP A 183 -1.43 -11.24 -19.43
N LEU A 184 -2.65 -10.79 -19.81
CA LEU A 184 -3.84 -10.89 -18.98
C LEU A 184 -4.25 -12.35 -18.75
N VAL A 185 -4.10 -13.22 -19.75
CA VAL A 185 -4.48 -14.64 -19.65
C VAL A 185 -3.66 -15.36 -18.57
N ALA A 186 -2.37 -15.01 -18.45
CA ALA A 186 -1.50 -15.55 -17.40
C ALA A 186 -1.90 -15.05 -15.99
N ALA A 187 -2.33 -13.80 -15.90
CA ALA A 187 -2.82 -13.23 -14.65
C ALA A 187 -4.15 -13.84 -14.22
N ASP A 188 -5.11 -13.96 -15.15
CA ASP A 188 -6.42 -14.59 -14.90
C ASP A 188 -6.27 -16.04 -14.46
N ARG A 189 -5.42 -16.80 -15.16
CA ARG A 189 -5.13 -18.19 -14.77
C ARG A 189 -4.58 -18.27 -13.34
N TRP A 190 -3.70 -17.34 -12.97
CA TRP A 190 -3.18 -17.30 -11.60
C TRP A 190 -4.30 -17.00 -10.58
N LEU A 191 -5.19 -16.07 -10.90
CA LEU A 191 -6.36 -15.75 -10.04
C LEU A 191 -7.29 -16.95 -9.85
N GLU A 192 -7.47 -17.76 -10.87
CA GLU A 192 -8.33 -18.97 -10.81
C GLU A 192 -7.65 -20.13 -10.06
N GLU A 193 -6.41 -20.44 -10.40
CA GLU A 193 -5.72 -21.65 -9.93
C GLU A 193 -4.99 -21.45 -8.60
N ARG A 194 -4.28 -20.31 -8.44
CA ARG A 194 -3.43 -19.97 -7.28
C ARG A 194 -2.51 -21.10 -6.80
N SER A 195 -2.12 -21.98 -7.76
CA SER A 195 -1.34 -23.19 -7.51
C SER A 195 0.13 -22.89 -7.21
N VAL A 196 0.60 -21.69 -7.53
CA VAL A 196 1.95 -21.22 -7.29
C VAL A 196 1.92 -19.86 -6.56
N PRO A 197 2.97 -19.47 -5.84
CA PRO A 197 3.06 -18.12 -5.26
C PRO A 197 2.90 -17.05 -6.33
N LEU A 198 2.37 -15.89 -5.94
CA LEU A 198 2.25 -14.72 -6.82
C LEU A 198 3.63 -14.36 -7.41
N PRO A 199 3.79 -14.31 -8.77
CA PRO A 199 5.05 -13.98 -9.38
C PRO A 199 5.47 -12.54 -9.05
N GLU A 200 6.49 -12.36 -8.23
CA GLU A 200 6.97 -11.04 -7.83
C GLU A 200 7.59 -10.27 -9.02
N PRO A 201 7.34 -8.96 -9.15
CA PRO A 201 8.03 -8.12 -10.12
C PRO A 201 9.55 -8.18 -9.95
N PRO A 202 10.32 -8.22 -11.04
CA PRO A 202 11.79 -8.28 -10.99
C PRO A 202 12.44 -7.18 -10.14
N GLU A 203 11.81 -6.01 -10.08
CA GLU A 203 12.29 -4.86 -9.31
C GLU A 203 12.36 -5.15 -7.81
N TYR A 204 11.46 -5.98 -7.27
CA TYR A 204 11.50 -6.36 -5.85
C TYR A 204 12.65 -7.32 -5.52
N GLY A 205 13.04 -8.16 -6.48
CA GLY A 205 14.22 -9.03 -6.34
C GLY A 205 15.52 -8.24 -6.18
N LEU A 206 15.65 -7.11 -6.86
CA LEU A 206 16.78 -6.20 -6.72
C LEU A 206 16.78 -5.51 -5.35
N ASP A 207 15.64 -5.06 -4.86
CA ASP A 207 15.49 -4.47 -3.53
C ASP A 207 15.75 -5.47 -2.41
N ALA A 208 15.29 -6.71 -2.55
CA ALA A 208 15.57 -7.79 -1.60
C ALA A 208 17.07 -8.13 -1.54
N GLY A 209 17.79 -8.01 -2.67
CA GLY A 209 19.24 -8.11 -2.74
C GLY A 209 19.93 -6.99 -1.95
N ALA A 210 19.50 -5.77 -2.16
CA ALA A 210 20.00 -4.59 -1.46
C ALA A 210 19.74 -4.66 0.05
N LEU A 211 18.55 -5.10 0.45
CA LEU A 211 18.19 -5.31 1.87
C LEU A 211 19.04 -6.41 2.52
N ARG A 212 19.28 -7.54 1.83
CA ARG A 212 20.16 -8.60 2.30
C ARG A 212 21.60 -8.12 2.46
N THR A 213 22.11 -7.36 1.50
CA THR A 213 23.45 -6.75 1.56
C THR A 213 23.56 -5.79 2.75
N ARG A 214 22.54 -4.94 2.95
CA ARG A 214 22.50 -3.99 4.08
C ARG A 214 22.41 -4.71 5.42
N ALA A 215 21.63 -5.79 5.52
CA ALA A 215 21.55 -6.62 6.72
C ALA A 215 22.86 -7.38 6.99
N ALA A 216 23.58 -7.84 5.96
CA ALA A 216 24.89 -8.46 6.09
C ALA A 216 25.95 -7.45 6.58
N LEU A 217 25.98 -6.24 6.02
CA LEU A 217 26.86 -5.16 6.46
C LEU A 217 26.60 -4.72 7.92
N ALA A 218 25.33 -4.67 8.33
CA ALA A 218 24.95 -4.35 9.70
C ALA A 218 25.34 -5.43 10.72
N ARG A 219 25.52 -6.68 10.29
CA ARG A 219 25.95 -7.81 11.11
C ARG A 219 27.48 -8.01 11.15
N THR A 220 28.24 -7.28 10.33
CA THR A 220 29.72 -7.33 10.41
C THR A 220 30.12 -6.59 11.68
N PRO A 221 30.69 -7.28 12.71
CA PRO A 221 31.15 -6.59 13.89
C PRO A 221 32.24 -5.59 13.46
N ALA A 222 32.14 -4.36 13.91
CA ALA A 222 33.18 -3.37 13.69
C ALA A 222 34.52 -4.02 14.12
N ALA A 223 35.43 -4.15 13.15
CA ALA A 223 36.76 -4.67 13.42
C ALA A 223 37.32 -3.92 14.61
N ALA A 224 37.63 -4.64 15.70
CA ALA A 224 38.17 -4.05 16.90
C ALA A 224 39.43 -3.29 16.50
N VAL A 225 39.41 -1.99 16.66
CA VAL A 225 40.57 -1.14 16.49
C VAL A 225 41.63 -1.64 17.49
N PRO A 226 42.85 -2.06 17.05
CA PRO A 226 43.89 -2.48 17.97
C PRO A 226 44.23 -1.30 18.90
N ARG A 227 43.99 -1.47 20.19
CA ARG A 227 44.46 -0.48 21.20
C ARG A 227 46.01 -0.55 21.21
N PRO A 228 46.69 0.58 21.00
CA PRO A 228 48.15 0.63 21.21
C PRO A 228 48.44 0.66 22.71
N GLY A 229 49.24 -0.31 23.17
CA GLY A 229 49.93 -0.21 24.46
C GLY A 229 49.21 -0.89 25.66
N GLY A 230 49.40 -2.19 25.80
CA GLY A 230 49.18 -2.90 27.06
C GLY A 230 50.32 -3.91 27.22
N SER A 231 51.20 -3.69 28.20
CA SER A 231 52.33 -4.53 28.55
C SER A 231 51.94 -5.98 28.73
N ALA A 232 52.75 -6.89 28.20
CA ALA A 232 52.58 -8.33 28.31
C ALA A 232 52.57 -8.80 29.76
N PRO A 233 51.67 -9.64 30.21
CA PRO A 233 51.77 -10.29 31.53
C PRO A 233 52.86 -11.34 31.52
N THR A 234 53.72 -11.31 32.53
CA THR A 234 54.75 -12.31 32.88
C THR A 234 54.10 -13.67 33.06
N PRO A 235 54.67 -14.79 32.50
CA PRO A 235 54.11 -16.12 32.69
C PRO A 235 54.24 -16.57 34.13
N ALA A 236 53.13 -16.93 34.75
CA ALA A 236 53.08 -17.52 36.08
C ALA A 236 53.68 -18.93 36.08
N ALA A 237 54.53 -19.18 37.09
CA ALA A 237 55.20 -20.48 37.33
C ALA A 237 54.18 -21.57 37.57
N LYS A 238 54.41 -22.77 36.96
CA LYS A 238 53.64 -23.99 37.14
C LYS A 238 53.76 -24.48 38.59
N PRO A 239 52.69 -24.92 39.24
CA PRO A 239 52.76 -25.61 40.53
C PRO A 239 53.30 -27.00 40.36
N VAL A 240 54.32 -27.35 41.20
CA VAL A 240 54.91 -28.68 41.33
C VAL A 240 53.92 -29.57 42.10
N ILE A 241 53.51 -30.66 41.48
CA ILE A 241 52.67 -31.66 42.11
C ILE A 241 53.61 -32.62 42.86
N PRO A 242 53.45 -32.89 44.18
CA PRO A 242 54.25 -33.90 44.89
C PRO A 242 53.80 -35.33 44.52
N GLN A 243 54.74 -36.16 44.12
CA GLN A 243 54.54 -37.59 43.90
C GLN A 243 54.24 -38.29 45.21
N ARG A 244 53.13 -39.01 45.25
CA ARG A 244 52.78 -39.95 46.31
C ARG A 244 53.52 -41.30 46.08
N SER A 245 54.35 -41.69 47.02
CA SER A 245 54.97 -43.01 47.07
C SER A 245 53.97 -44.13 47.35
N PRO A 246 54.15 -45.36 46.82
CA PRO A 246 53.27 -46.48 47.06
C PRO A 246 53.55 -47.13 48.43
N GLY A 247 52.54 -47.18 49.29
CA GLY A 247 52.55 -47.92 50.55
C GLY A 247 52.30 -49.39 50.30
N ARG A 248 53.16 -50.21 50.93
CA ARG A 248 53.17 -51.70 50.98
C ARG A 248 51.98 -52.23 51.79
N SER A 249 51.48 -53.35 51.28
CA SER A 249 50.57 -54.31 51.94
C SER A 249 51.06 -54.81 53.29
N LEU A 250 50.16 -55.09 54.18
CA LEU A 250 49.93 -56.33 54.91
C LEU A 250 48.44 -56.54 55.04
#